data_d38b8b261e04c09cbe53066e75a813b9
#
_entry.id   d38b8b261e04c09cbe53066e75a813b9
#
_cell.length_a   1.000
_cell.length_b   1.000
_cell.length_c   1.000
_cell.angle_alpha   90.00
_cell.angle_beta   90.00
_cell.angle_gamma   90.00
#
_symmetry.space_group_name_H-M   'P 1'
#
loop_
_entity.id
_entity.type
_entity.pdbx_description
1 polymer ?
#
loop_
_entity_poly.entity_id
_entity_poly.type
_entity_poly.pdbx_seq_one_letter_code
_entity_poly.pdbx_strand_id
1 'polypeptide(L)'
;MDSINKDVLDACRGLAAYGMGTGIGGQISIRIPGEELMVSHAFDKTFEEMHEADIFTVDFNGNPVGTNRPVSIGIEFHHGIYRQRPDVNAIIHSHGFWATTQAALARPLRIFANVTTPFYGKTCTSPNDDFASIGPALGEEDIAIIIPWHGVITIGNGIAEAVAYHTTFDYGARQDLTLPADTPTMPEDQIAEIATMVNGTGYYKHTWDLVRRTGQECYNGTRVFPRLIP
;
A
#
# COMPACT_ATOMS: atom_id res chain seq x y z
N MET A 1 11.08 5.25 -20.43
CA MET A 1 10.86 5.16 -18.97
C MET A 1 11.34 3.81 -18.51
N ASP A 2 12.13 3.77 -17.44
CA ASP A 2 12.58 2.52 -16.80
C ASP A 2 11.36 1.71 -16.30
N SER A 3 11.49 0.38 -16.18
CA SER A 3 10.41 -0.50 -15.74
C SER A 3 9.91 -0.14 -14.33
N ILE A 4 10.82 0.22 -13.41
CA ILE A 4 10.46 0.59 -12.03
C ILE A 4 9.65 1.89 -12.00
N ASN A 5 10.05 2.90 -12.76
CA ASN A 5 9.30 4.17 -12.86
C ASN A 5 7.89 3.92 -13.41
N LYS A 6 7.77 3.03 -14.40
CA LYS A 6 6.47 2.66 -14.96
C LYS A 6 5.60 1.96 -13.91
N ASP A 7 6.16 1.07 -13.13
CA ASP A 7 5.42 0.34 -12.09
C ASP A 7 4.91 1.29 -10.99
N VAL A 8 5.69 2.30 -10.57
CA VAL A 8 5.22 3.33 -9.63
C VAL A 8 4.07 4.13 -10.23
N LEU A 9 4.19 4.56 -11.50
CA LEU A 9 3.13 5.29 -12.18
C LEU A 9 1.85 4.47 -12.34
N ASP A 10 1.99 3.21 -12.76
CA ASP A 10 0.86 2.29 -12.90
C ASP A 10 0.21 2.00 -11.54
N ALA A 11 0.98 1.95 -10.44
CA ALA A 11 0.45 1.79 -9.09
C ALA A 11 -0.34 3.02 -8.64
N CYS A 12 0.16 4.25 -8.86
CA CYS A 12 -0.58 5.47 -8.58
C CYS A 12 -1.95 5.45 -9.28
N ARG A 13 -1.96 5.26 -10.59
CA ARG A 13 -3.19 5.24 -11.40
C ARG A 13 -4.11 4.09 -11.04
N GLY A 14 -3.55 2.92 -10.77
CA GLY A 14 -4.28 1.74 -10.37
C GLY A 14 -4.98 1.94 -9.02
N LEU A 15 -4.28 2.43 -8.01
CA LEU A 15 -4.87 2.69 -6.69
C LEU A 15 -5.91 3.81 -6.72
N ALA A 16 -5.69 4.86 -7.54
CA ALA A 16 -6.72 5.87 -7.79
C ALA A 16 -7.99 5.25 -8.40
N ALA A 17 -7.84 4.34 -9.38
CA ALA A 17 -8.95 3.63 -10.00
C ALA A 17 -9.70 2.70 -9.03
N TYR A 18 -9.06 2.30 -7.93
CA TYR A 18 -9.68 1.55 -6.83
C TYR A 18 -10.23 2.46 -5.71
N GLY A 19 -10.22 3.79 -5.91
CA GLY A 19 -10.76 4.74 -4.93
C GLY A 19 -9.85 5.04 -3.75
N MET A 20 -8.55 4.73 -3.88
CA MET A 20 -7.57 4.91 -2.80
C MET A 20 -6.79 6.22 -2.90
N GLY A 21 -7.04 7.03 -3.92
CA GLY A 21 -6.47 8.36 -4.09
C GLY A 21 -7.35 9.43 -3.45
N THR A 22 -7.24 9.67 -2.16
CA THR A 22 -8.01 10.69 -1.43
C THR A 22 -7.25 12.00 -1.33
N GLY A 23 -7.34 12.82 -2.37
CA GLY A 23 -6.66 14.12 -2.39
C GLY A 23 -5.14 13.98 -2.50
N ILE A 24 -4.42 15.04 -2.09
CA ILE A 24 -2.96 15.03 -2.01
C ILE A 24 -2.56 14.28 -0.74
N GLY A 25 -1.71 13.30 -0.88
CA GLY A 25 -1.27 12.45 0.21
C GLY A 25 -1.15 10.99 -0.22
N GLY A 26 -0.53 10.21 0.64
CA GLY A 26 -0.13 8.86 0.28
C GLY A 26 1.22 8.85 -0.45
N GLN A 27 1.91 7.74 -0.35
CA GLN A 27 3.22 7.54 -0.95
C GLN A 27 3.33 6.12 -1.48
N ILE A 28 3.94 6.01 -2.66
CA ILE A 28 4.32 4.73 -3.27
C ILE A 28 5.80 4.79 -3.54
N SER A 29 6.53 3.77 -3.14
CA SER A 29 7.92 3.63 -3.54
C SER A 29 8.30 2.20 -3.90
N ILE A 30 9.32 2.08 -4.76
CA ILE A 30 9.97 0.81 -5.09
C ILE A 30 11.47 1.01 -4.90
N ARG A 31 12.10 0.13 -4.13
CA ARG A 31 13.56 0.11 -3.93
C ARG A 31 14.29 -0.19 -5.24
N ILE A 32 15.38 0.52 -5.50
CA ILE A 32 16.31 0.16 -6.58
C ILE A 32 17.26 -0.92 -6.05
N PRO A 33 17.30 -2.10 -6.68
CA PRO A 33 18.10 -3.21 -6.18
C PRO A 33 19.60 -2.87 -6.07
N GLY A 34 20.18 -3.15 -4.90
CA GLY A 34 21.60 -2.94 -4.65
C GLY A 34 22.02 -1.50 -4.35
N GLU A 35 21.06 -0.57 -4.29
CA GLU A 35 21.35 0.85 -4.05
C GLU A 35 20.58 1.39 -2.84
N GLU A 36 21.06 2.44 -2.21
CA GLU A 36 20.32 3.23 -1.21
C GLU A 36 19.44 4.27 -1.91
N LEU A 37 18.67 3.79 -2.89
CA LEU A 37 17.78 4.60 -3.72
C LEU A 37 16.42 3.90 -3.84
N MET A 38 15.38 4.71 -4.05
CA MET A 38 14.04 4.25 -4.39
C MET A 38 13.45 5.15 -5.48
N VAL A 39 12.53 4.61 -6.26
CA VAL A 39 11.68 5.39 -7.15
C VAL A 39 10.40 5.72 -6.40
N SER A 40 9.98 6.98 -6.45
CA SER A 40 8.74 7.47 -5.87
C SER A 40 8.11 8.54 -6.79
N HIS A 41 7.15 9.28 -6.29
CA HIS A 41 6.40 10.27 -7.06
C HIS A 41 6.34 11.63 -6.37
N ALA A 42 5.98 12.66 -7.12
CA ALA A 42 5.80 14.02 -6.61
C ALA A 42 4.64 14.10 -5.61
N PHE A 43 4.80 14.94 -4.58
CA PHE A 43 3.82 15.10 -3.50
C PHE A 43 2.70 16.10 -3.85
N ASP A 44 2.93 16.98 -4.80
CA ASP A 44 2.02 18.08 -5.15
C ASP A 44 0.88 17.70 -6.11
N LYS A 45 0.65 16.39 -6.31
CA LYS A 45 -0.40 15.84 -7.16
C LYS A 45 -1.11 14.67 -6.51
N THR A 46 -2.35 14.43 -6.92
CA THR A 46 -3.09 13.21 -6.58
C THR A 46 -2.59 12.03 -7.41
N PHE A 47 -2.87 10.81 -6.97
CA PHE A 47 -2.48 9.59 -7.70
C PHE A 47 -3.02 9.56 -9.14
N GLU A 48 -4.24 10.07 -9.37
CA GLU A 48 -4.86 10.10 -10.71
C GLU A 48 -4.21 11.10 -11.65
N GLU A 49 -3.57 12.16 -11.12
CA GLU A 49 -2.92 13.21 -11.90
C GLU A 49 -1.48 12.90 -12.27
N MET A 50 -0.93 11.75 -11.81
CA MET A 50 0.47 11.42 -12.04
C MET A 50 0.78 11.16 -13.52
N HIS A 51 1.86 11.76 -13.99
CA HIS A 51 2.47 11.57 -15.31
C HIS A 51 3.91 11.07 -15.16
N GLU A 52 4.52 10.68 -16.26
CA GLU A 52 5.91 10.18 -16.27
C GLU A 52 6.91 11.17 -15.64
N ALA A 53 6.73 12.48 -15.88
CA ALA A 53 7.59 13.52 -15.32
C ALA A 53 7.44 13.73 -13.80
N ASP A 54 6.44 13.11 -13.18
CA ASP A 54 6.18 13.20 -11.75
C ASP A 54 6.78 12.02 -10.98
N ILE A 55 7.38 11.05 -11.69
CA ILE A 55 8.01 9.85 -11.13
C ILE A 55 9.52 10.02 -11.19
N PHE A 56 10.21 9.91 -10.06
CA PHE A 56 11.64 10.16 -9.98
C PHE A 56 12.30 9.37 -8.85
N THR A 57 13.63 9.35 -8.87
CA THR A 57 14.45 8.69 -7.86
C THR A 57 14.59 9.58 -6.62
N VAL A 58 14.55 8.95 -5.44
CA VAL A 58 14.78 9.56 -4.13
C VAL A 58 15.87 8.74 -3.42
N ASP A 59 16.85 9.41 -2.79
CA ASP A 59 17.85 8.73 -1.98
C ASP A 59 17.29 8.34 -0.59
N PHE A 60 18.01 7.49 0.13
CA PHE A 60 17.59 7.07 1.47
C PHE A 60 17.83 8.13 2.56
N ASN A 61 18.12 9.37 2.18
CA ASN A 61 18.07 10.53 3.05
C ASN A 61 16.84 11.43 2.74
N GLY A 62 15.98 10.97 1.81
CA GLY A 62 14.75 11.68 1.43
C GLY A 62 14.96 12.77 0.37
N ASN A 63 16.13 12.85 -0.27
CA ASN A 63 16.40 13.88 -1.27
C ASN A 63 16.04 13.38 -2.67
N PRO A 64 15.33 14.18 -3.49
CA PRO A 64 15.09 13.85 -4.89
C PRO A 64 16.39 13.93 -5.70
N VAL A 65 16.59 12.95 -6.59
CA VAL A 65 17.79 12.87 -7.43
C VAL A 65 17.47 13.40 -8.83
N GLY A 66 18.24 14.40 -9.26
CA GLY A 66 18.13 14.96 -10.62
C GLY A 66 16.88 15.79 -10.90
N THR A 67 16.14 16.18 -9.86
CA THR A 67 14.94 17.01 -9.95
C THR A 67 14.76 17.88 -8.70
N ASN A 68 13.94 18.93 -8.80
CA ASN A 68 13.52 19.75 -7.67
C ASN A 68 12.04 19.51 -7.32
N ARG A 69 11.44 18.42 -7.76
CA ARG A 69 10.04 18.09 -7.45
C ARG A 69 9.90 17.84 -5.94
N PRO A 70 8.77 18.27 -5.35
CA PRO A 70 8.54 18.09 -3.93
C PRO A 70 8.37 16.59 -3.60
N VAL A 71 9.07 16.14 -2.57
CA VAL A 71 8.94 14.82 -1.97
C VAL A 71 8.07 14.93 -0.73
N SER A 72 7.22 13.94 -0.48
CA SER A 72 6.43 13.88 0.75
C SER A 72 7.33 13.76 1.97
N ILE A 73 6.96 14.42 3.06
CA ILE A 73 7.65 14.25 4.35
C ILE A 73 7.55 12.81 4.86
N GLY A 74 6.46 12.10 4.55
CA GLY A 74 6.28 10.69 4.87
C GLY A 74 7.26 9.74 4.15
N ILE A 75 8.07 10.23 3.19
CA ILE A 75 9.11 9.40 2.55
C ILE A 75 10.17 8.92 3.56
N GLU A 76 10.26 9.57 4.70
CA GLU A 76 11.15 9.23 5.80
C GLU A 76 10.91 7.80 6.30
N PHE A 77 9.66 7.38 6.51
CA PHE A 77 9.40 6.03 6.96
C PHE A 77 9.70 4.97 5.86
N HIS A 78 9.61 5.32 4.58
CA HIS A 78 9.95 4.39 3.50
C HIS A 78 11.42 3.96 3.57
N HIS A 79 12.35 4.92 3.59
CA HIS A 79 13.77 4.57 3.66
C HIS A 79 14.14 3.93 5.01
N GLY A 80 13.47 4.28 6.10
CA GLY A 80 13.64 3.64 7.40
C GLY A 80 13.24 2.16 7.35
N ILE A 81 12.04 1.86 6.82
CA ILE A 81 11.56 0.48 6.64
C ILE A 81 12.51 -0.30 5.72
N TYR A 82 12.95 0.28 4.59
CA TYR A 82 13.88 -0.39 3.68
C TYR A 82 15.23 -0.75 4.35
N ARG A 83 15.73 0.07 5.27
CA ARG A 83 16.94 -0.26 6.03
C ARG A 83 16.72 -1.37 7.05
N GLN A 84 15.58 -1.38 7.72
CA GLN A 84 15.24 -2.38 8.74
C GLN A 84 14.83 -3.73 8.13
N ARG A 85 14.14 -3.72 6.97
CA ARG A 85 13.56 -4.88 6.29
C ARG A 85 14.18 -5.03 4.89
N PRO A 86 15.32 -5.74 4.76
CA PRO A 86 15.98 -5.97 3.46
C PRO A 86 15.15 -6.77 2.47
N ASP A 87 14.17 -7.53 2.94
CA ASP A 87 13.21 -8.31 2.15
C ASP A 87 12.11 -7.44 1.52
N VAL A 88 11.89 -6.23 2.03
CA VAL A 88 10.90 -5.29 1.50
C VAL A 88 11.48 -4.53 0.31
N ASN A 89 10.79 -4.56 -0.83
CA ASN A 89 11.18 -3.86 -2.05
C ASN A 89 10.11 -2.89 -2.58
N ALA A 90 8.90 -2.92 -2.03
CA ALA A 90 7.85 -1.94 -2.34
C ALA A 90 7.06 -1.57 -1.09
N ILE A 91 6.70 -0.29 -0.99
CA ILE A 91 5.92 0.28 0.12
C ILE A 91 4.81 1.15 -0.47
N ILE A 92 3.61 0.99 0.07
CA ILE A 92 2.44 1.79 -0.29
C ILE A 92 1.81 2.33 0.99
N HIS A 93 1.58 3.63 1.00
CA HIS A 93 0.72 4.30 1.97
C HIS A 93 -0.37 5.05 1.23
N SER A 94 -1.61 4.95 1.67
CA SER A 94 -2.70 5.77 1.16
C SER A 94 -3.75 6.05 2.23
N HIS A 95 -4.63 6.98 1.92
CA HIS A 95 -5.77 7.36 2.77
C HIS A 95 -7.09 6.84 2.19
N GLY A 96 -7.10 5.63 1.64
CA GLY A 96 -8.32 4.96 1.17
C GLY A 96 -9.39 4.93 2.25
N PHE A 97 -10.64 5.23 1.89
CA PHE A 97 -11.71 5.47 2.88
C PHE A 97 -11.87 4.32 3.89
N TRP A 98 -11.95 3.08 3.43
CA TRP A 98 -12.16 1.94 4.32
C TRP A 98 -10.94 1.62 5.17
N ALA A 99 -9.75 1.66 4.57
CA ALA A 99 -8.49 1.44 5.29
C ALA A 99 -8.27 2.50 6.37
N THR A 100 -8.53 3.79 6.07
CA THR A 100 -8.41 4.89 7.04
C THR A 100 -9.47 4.79 8.14
N THR A 101 -10.71 4.40 7.78
CA THR A 101 -11.76 4.19 8.78
C THR A 101 -11.43 3.02 9.71
N GLN A 102 -10.88 1.93 9.17
CA GLN A 102 -10.41 0.80 9.97
C GLN A 102 -9.24 1.20 10.87
N ALA A 103 -8.32 2.02 10.37
CA ALA A 103 -7.19 2.50 11.16
C ALA A 103 -7.61 3.25 12.42
N ALA A 104 -8.75 3.96 12.41
CA ALA A 104 -9.30 4.62 13.59
C ALA A 104 -9.64 3.66 14.74
N LEU A 105 -9.82 2.36 14.45
CA LEU A 105 -10.04 1.33 15.48
C LEU A 105 -8.75 0.87 16.17
N ALA A 106 -7.58 1.27 15.65
CA ALA A 106 -6.25 0.95 16.18
C ALA A 106 -6.03 -0.56 16.45
N ARG A 107 -6.57 -1.42 15.59
CA ARG A 107 -6.46 -2.88 15.69
C ARG A 107 -6.38 -3.55 14.33
N PRO A 108 -5.76 -4.75 14.23
CA PRO A 108 -5.78 -5.56 13.01
C PRO A 108 -7.19 -5.88 12.51
N LEU A 109 -7.29 -6.27 11.25
CA LEU A 109 -8.51 -6.77 10.63
C LEU A 109 -9.01 -8.04 11.33
N ARG A 110 -10.32 -8.16 11.50
CA ARG A 110 -10.98 -9.46 11.70
C ARG A 110 -11.04 -10.19 10.35
N ILE A 111 -10.73 -11.47 10.34
CA ILE A 111 -10.62 -12.25 9.09
C ILE A 111 -11.98 -12.86 8.75
N PHE A 112 -12.57 -12.40 7.64
CA PHE A 112 -13.85 -12.87 7.12
C PHE A 112 -13.79 -13.43 5.69
N ALA A 113 -12.63 -13.30 5.01
CA ALA A 113 -12.47 -13.76 3.65
C ALA A 113 -11.10 -14.41 3.42
N ASN A 114 -11.05 -15.38 2.52
CA ASN A 114 -9.82 -16.11 2.17
C ASN A 114 -8.67 -15.15 1.82
N VAL A 115 -8.95 -14.13 1.00
CA VAL A 115 -7.93 -13.19 0.52
C VAL A 115 -7.36 -12.29 1.61
N THR A 116 -8.01 -12.18 2.77
CA THR A 116 -7.52 -11.39 3.91
C THR A 116 -6.72 -12.22 4.93
N THR A 117 -6.65 -13.54 4.78
CA THR A 117 -5.90 -14.43 5.68
C THR A 117 -4.42 -14.09 5.80
N PRO A 118 -3.71 -13.54 4.76
CA PRO A 118 -2.31 -13.14 4.91
C PRO A 118 -2.05 -12.10 6.00
N PHE A 119 -3.05 -11.30 6.39
CA PHE A 119 -2.90 -10.29 7.45
C PHE A 119 -2.97 -10.82 8.87
N TYR A 120 -3.41 -12.07 9.05
CA TYR A 120 -3.54 -12.66 10.39
C TYR A 120 -2.18 -12.80 11.07
N GLY A 121 -2.00 -12.12 12.20
CA GLY A 121 -0.73 -12.11 12.95
C GLY A 121 0.43 -11.37 12.25
N LYS A 122 0.18 -10.67 11.12
CA LYS A 122 1.19 -9.97 10.32
C LYS A 122 0.83 -8.49 10.11
N THR A 123 0.24 -7.89 11.13
CA THR A 123 -0.16 -6.49 11.12
C THR A 123 0.20 -5.86 12.45
N CYS A 124 1.03 -4.83 12.44
CA CYS A 124 1.33 -4.02 13.61
C CYS A 124 0.55 -2.70 13.62
N THR A 125 0.58 -2.02 14.74
CA THR A 125 0.01 -0.67 14.93
C THR A 125 1.12 0.26 15.41
N SER A 126 1.30 1.39 14.73
CA SER A 126 2.21 2.45 15.14
C SER A 126 1.41 3.68 15.57
N PRO A 127 1.80 4.39 16.65
CA PRO A 127 1.06 5.55 17.13
C PRO A 127 1.05 6.73 16.13
N ASN A 128 2.03 6.80 15.23
CA ASN A 128 2.14 7.80 14.17
C ASN A 128 2.95 7.25 12.98
N ASP A 129 3.17 8.06 11.96
CA ASP A 129 3.81 7.72 10.69
C ASP A 129 5.30 8.11 10.62
N ASP A 130 5.95 8.48 11.73
CA ASP A 130 7.40 8.60 11.76
C ASP A 130 8.09 7.24 11.96
N PHE A 131 9.28 7.07 11.39
CA PHE A 131 10.01 5.81 11.50
C PHE A 131 10.46 5.51 12.93
N ALA A 132 10.65 6.52 13.77
CA ALA A 132 11.01 6.32 15.19
C ALA A 132 9.90 5.57 15.94
N SER A 133 8.65 5.71 15.51
CA SER A 133 7.51 4.97 16.04
C SER A 133 7.22 3.67 15.28
N ILE A 134 7.33 3.69 13.95
CA ILE A 134 7.10 2.50 13.10
C ILE A 134 8.16 1.43 13.37
N GLY A 135 9.44 1.81 13.39
CA GLY A 135 10.54 0.85 13.48
C GLY A 135 10.45 -0.09 14.68
N PRO A 136 10.21 0.39 15.93
CA PRO A 136 10.03 -0.48 17.08
C PRO A 136 8.77 -1.36 17.05
N ALA A 137 7.72 -0.95 16.32
CA ALA A 137 6.47 -1.69 16.21
C ALA A 137 6.50 -2.76 15.11
N LEU A 138 7.35 -2.56 14.09
CA LEU A 138 7.39 -3.39 12.89
C LEU A 138 8.10 -4.72 13.15
N GLY A 139 7.37 -5.81 13.12
CA GLY A 139 7.88 -7.18 13.20
C GLY A 139 8.49 -7.68 11.89
N GLU A 140 9.24 -8.78 11.98
CA GLU A 140 9.93 -9.40 10.83
C GLU A 140 8.97 -9.95 9.77
N GLU A 141 7.76 -10.34 10.16
CA GLU A 141 6.76 -10.92 9.26
C GLU A 141 5.60 -9.97 8.94
N ASP A 142 5.58 -8.76 9.50
CA ASP A 142 4.52 -7.81 9.24
C ASP A 142 4.50 -7.39 7.77
N ILE A 143 3.29 -7.31 7.22
CA ILE A 143 3.01 -6.88 5.84
C ILE A 143 2.11 -5.63 5.80
N ALA A 144 1.55 -5.24 6.95
CA ALA A 144 0.75 -4.04 7.08
C ALA A 144 1.03 -3.33 8.42
N ILE A 145 0.99 -2.00 8.39
CA ILE A 145 1.17 -1.13 9.54
C ILE A 145 -0.03 -0.20 9.61
N ILE A 146 -0.76 -0.26 10.72
CA ILE A 146 -1.90 0.60 10.99
C ILE A 146 -1.42 1.85 11.73
N ILE A 147 -1.80 3.02 11.23
CA ILE A 147 -1.54 4.30 11.88
C ILE A 147 -2.91 4.88 12.24
N PRO A 148 -3.28 4.88 13.53
CA PRO A 148 -4.59 5.33 13.98
C PRO A 148 -4.92 6.74 13.50
N TRP A 149 -6.16 6.94 13.02
CA TRP A 149 -6.71 8.20 12.48
C TRP A 149 -5.98 8.76 11.25
N HIS A 150 -5.02 8.03 10.69
CA HIS A 150 -4.24 8.48 9.55
C HIS A 150 -4.43 7.55 8.34
N GLY A 151 -4.05 6.28 8.44
CA GLY A 151 -4.15 5.35 7.32
C GLY A 151 -3.40 4.05 7.55
N VAL A 152 -3.07 3.39 6.46
CA VAL A 152 -2.38 2.10 6.48
C VAL A 152 -1.19 2.13 5.53
N ILE A 153 -0.09 1.52 5.96
CA ILE A 153 1.07 1.23 5.12
C ILE A 153 1.04 -0.27 4.81
N THR A 154 1.26 -0.66 3.58
CA THR A 154 1.52 -2.05 3.19
C THR A 154 2.89 -2.19 2.58
N ILE A 155 3.56 -3.28 2.90
CA ILE A 155 4.93 -3.56 2.47
C ILE A 155 4.99 -4.94 1.80
N GLY A 156 5.84 -5.09 0.79
CA GLY A 156 5.96 -6.36 0.07
C GLY A 156 7.34 -6.56 -0.54
N ASN A 157 7.62 -7.79 -0.93
CA ASN A 157 8.86 -8.15 -1.64
C ASN A 157 8.95 -7.52 -3.05
N GLY A 158 7.85 -6.93 -3.52
CA GLY A 158 7.76 -6.17 -4.75
C GLY A 158 6.41 -5.52 -4.92
N ILE A 159 6.24 -4.75 -6.00
CA ILE A 159 5.04 -3.95 -6.23
C ILE A 159 3.77 -4.80 -6.30
N ALA A 160 3.85 -6.00 -6.86
CA ALA A 160 2.70 -6.89 -6.97
C ALA A 160 2.12 -7.28 -5.59
N GLU A 161 2.98 -7.60 -4.64
CA GLU A 161 2.57 -7.91 -3.27
C GLU A 161 2.05 -6.66 -2.56
N ALA A 162 2.80 -5.56 -2.59
CA ALA A 162 2.42 -4.34 -1.88
C ALA A 162 1.06 -3.81 -2.35
N VAL A 163 0.79 -3.80 -3.68
CA VAL A 163 -0.51 -3.40 -4.25
C VAL A 163 -1.61 -4.38 -3.89
N ALA A 164 -1.35 -5.68 -3.99
CA ALA A 164 -2.34 -6.68 -3.64
C ALA A 164 -2.70 -6.60 -2.14
N TYR A 165 -1.72 -6.46 -1.26
CA TYR A 165 -1.97 -6.25 0.16
C TYR A 165 -2.78 -4.96 0.38
N HIS A 166 -2.43 -3.87 -0.28
CA HIS A 166 -3.11 -2.60 -0.09
C HIS A 166 -4.59 -2.64 -0.47
N THR A 167 -4.88 -3.16 -1.67
CA THR A 167 -6.26 -3.31 -2.16
C THR A 167 -7.06 -4.34 -1.35
N THR A 168 -6.41 -5.42 -0.92
CA THR A 168 -7.05 -6.47 -0.12
C THR A 168 -7.28 -6.02 1.32
N PHE A 169 -6.39 -5.20 1.89
CA PHE A 169 -6.61 -4.60 3.22
C PHE A 169 -7.84 -3.70 3.20
N ASP A 170 -7.99 -2.83 2.22
CA ASP A 170 -9.17 -1.96 2.06
C ASP A 170 -10.47 -2.77 1.91
N TYR A 171 -10.42 -3.86 1.13
CA TYR A 171 -11.55 -4.80 1.02
C TYR A 171 -11.89 -5.45 2.36
N GLY A 172 -10.89 -5.93 3.10
CA GLY A 172 -11.07 -6.52 4.44
C GLY A 172 -11.59 -5.51 5.46
N ALA A 173 -11.10 -4.27 5.41
CA ALA A 173 -11.58 -3.17 6.22
C ALA A 173 -13.07 -2.90 5.97
N ARG A 174 -13.50 -2.89 4.71
CA ARG A 174 -14.92 -2.74 4.38
C ARG A 174 -15.75 -3.86 4.98
N GLN A 175 -15.32 -5.12 4.94
CA GLN A 175 -16.03 -6.23 5.57
C GLN A 175 -16.08 -6.06 7.09
N ASP A 176 -14.94 -5.79 7.72
CA ASP A 176 -14.82 -5.65 9.17
C ASP A 176 -15.70 -4.51 9.74
N LEU A 177 -15.87 -3.43 8.99
CA LEU A 177 -16.65 -2.27 9.39
C LEU A 177 -18.14 -2.41 9.09
N THR A 178 -18.54 -3.25 8.15
CA THR A 178 -19.94 -3.39 7.72
C THR A 178 -20.64 -4.61 8.31
N LEU A 179 -19.89 -5.65 8.71
CA LEU A 179 -20.47 -6.81 9.37
C LEU A 179 -20.78 -6.52 10.83
N PRO A 180 -21.86 -7.12 11.40
CA PRO A 180 -22.14 -7.03 12.82
C PRO A 180 -20.94 -7.38 13.70
N ALA A 181 -20.83 -6.74 14.86
CA ALA A 181 -19.67 -6.92 15.75
C ALA A 181 -19.52 -8.37 16.26
N ASP A 182 -20.63 -9.10 16.37
CA ASP A 182 -20.72 -10.48 16.81
C ASP A 182 -20.62 -11.51 15.67
N THR A 183 -20.40 -11.06 14.41
CA THR A 183 -20.18 -11.98 13.29
C THR A 183 -18.95 -12.86 13.56
N PRO A 184 -19.10 -14.21 13.49
CA PRO A 184 -17.97 -15.12 13.66
C PRO A 184 -16.88 -14.88 12.60
N THR A 185 -15.64 -14.78 13.04
CA THR A 185 -14.46 -14.74 12.16
C THR A 185 -14.14 -16.14 11.62
N MET A 186 -13.28 -16.19 10.62
CA MET A 186 -12.72 -17.45 10.14
C MET A 186 -12.02 -18.18 11.28
N PRO A 187 -12.23 -19.50 11.45
CA PRO A 187 -11.52 -20.31 12.46
C PRO A 187 -9.99 -20.25 12.26
N GLU A 188 -9.25 -20.10 13.37
CA GLU A 188 -7.79 -19.94 13.31
C GLU A 188 -7.06 -21.12 12.67
N ASP A 189 -7.56 -22.33 12.88
CA ASP A 189 -7.02 -23.57 12.30
C ASP A 189 -7.11 -23.63 10.78
N GLN A 190 -8.05 -22.87 10.17
CA GLN A 190 -8.20 -22.75 8.72
C GLN A 190 -7.36 -21.61 8.11
N ILE A 191 -7.04 -20.59 8.88
CA ILE A 191 -6.37 -19.38 8.37
C ILE A 191 -5.01 -19.71 7.74
N ALA A 192 -4.19 -20.51 8.43
CA ALA A 192 -2.84 -20.83 7.96
C ALA A 192 -2.82 -21.61 6.64
N GLU A 193 -3.72 -22.58 6.49
CA GLU A 193 -3.85 -23.36 5.25
C GLU A 193 -4.31 -22.45 4.10
N ILE A 194 -5.33 -21.64 4.33
CA ILE A 194 -5.88 -20.73 3.32
C ILE A 194 -4.86 -19.65 2.94
N ALA A 195 -4.13 -19.07 3.90
CA ALA A 195 -3.07 -18.11 3.61
C ALA A 195 -1.98 -18.72 2.72
N THR A 196 -1.59 -19.96 2.98
CA THR A 196 -0.62 -20.70 2.14
C THR A 196 -1.18 -20.89 0.72
N MET A 197 -2.45 -21.26 0.58
CA MET A 197 -3.10 -21.38 -0.72
C MET A 197 -3.12 -20.02 -1.45
N VAL A 198 -3.54 -18.94 -0.82
CA VAL A 198 -3.57 -17.59 -1.41
C VAL A 198 -2.19 -17.18 -1.91
N ASN A 199 -1.15 -17.38 -1.10
CA ASN A 199 0.23 -17.08 -1.46
C ASN A 199 0.73 -17.92 -2.67
N GLY A 200 0.30 -19.18 -2.76
CA GLY A 200 0.76 -20.13 -3.79
C GLY A 200 0.07 -20.00 -5.15
N THR A 201 -1.06 -19.30 -5.26
CA THR A 201 -1.89 -19.26 -6.49
C THR A 201 -1.52 -18.16 -7.49
N GLY A 202 -0.49 -17.37 -7.22
CA GLY A 202 -0.17 -16.19 -8.03
C GLY A 202 -1.17 -15.04 -7.84
N TYR A 203 -1.97 -15.07 -6.77
CA TYR A 203 -3.00 -14.07 -6.46
C TYR A 203 -2.45 -12.63 -6.50
N TYR A 204 -1.29 -12.40 -5.93
CA TYR A 204 -0.70 -11.06 -5.88
C TYR A 204 -0.35 -10.53 -7.26
N LYS A 205 0.27 -11.36 -8.10
CA LYS A 205 0.59 -11.00 -9.48
C LYS A 205 -0.67 -10.71 -10.29
N HIS A 206 -1.69 -11.55 -10.19
CA HIS A 206 -2.93 -11.36 -10.93
C HIS A 206 -3.71 -10.15 -10.43
N THR A 207 -3.69 -9.86 -9.13
CA THR A 207 -4.27 -8.64 -8.56
C THR A 207 -3.55 -7.39 -9.06
N TRP A 208 -2.21 -7.40 -9.06
CA TRP A 208 -1.42 -6.33 -9.65
C TRP A 208 -1.75 -6.10 -11.12
N ASP A 209 -1.78 -7.16 -11.92
CA ASP A 209 -2.13 -7.07 -13.34
C ASP A 209 -3.53 -6.48 -13.56
N LEU A 210 -4.49 -6.81 -12.69
CA LEU A 210 -5.85 -6.24 -12.74
C LEU A 210 -5.84 -4.77 -12.36
N VAL A 211 -5.22 -4.40 -11.25
CA VAL A 211 -5.14 -3.01 -10.77
C VAL A 211 -4.50 -2.11 -11.81
N ARG A 212 -3.38 -2.56 -12.40
CA ARG A 212 -2.67 -1.85 -13.46
C ARG A 212 -3.53 -1.63 -14.70
N ARG A 213 -4.22 -2.67 -15.20
CA ARG A 213 -5.11 -2.53 -16.36
C ARG A 213 -6.27 -1.57 -16.07
N THR A 214 -6.87 -1.67 -14.90
CA THR A 214 -7.97 -0.78 -14.49
C THR A 214 -7.51 0.67 -14.44
N GLY A 215 -6.33 0.95 -13.89
CA GLY A 215 -5.73 2.29 -13.89
C GLY A 215 -5.47 2.82 -15.29
N GLN A 216 -4.96 1.99 -16.20
CA GLN A 216 -4.73 2.35 -17.61
C GLN A 216 -6.05 2.64 -18.34
N GLU A 217 -7.10 1.85 -18.12
CA GLU A 217 -8.43 2.10 -18.68
C GLU A 217 -9.01 3.44 -18.22
N CYS A 218 -8.90 3.75 -16.92
CA CYS A 218 -9.33 5.02 -16.37
C CYS A 218 -8.54 6.19 -16.98
N TYR A 219 -7.22 6.07 -17.01
CA TYR A 219 -6.35 7.12 -17.53
C TYR A 219 -6.58 7.39 -19.03
N ASN A 220 -6.87 6.36 -19.81
CA ASN A 220 -7.19 6.49 -21.23
C ASN A 220 -8.63 6.92 -21.52
N GLY A 221 -9.44 7.16 -20.48
CA GLY A 221 -10.83 7.58 -20.60
C GLY A 221 -11.80 6.48 -21.05
N THR A 222 -11.36 5.21 -21.07
CA THR A 222 -12.23 4.06 -21.38
C THR A 222 -13.00 3.58 -20.16
N ARG A 223 -12.62 4.05 -18.96
CA ARG A 223 -13.30 3.81 -17.68
C ARG A 223 -13.27 5.09 -16.85
N VAL A 224 -14.28 5.33 -16.04
CA VAL A 224 -14.35 6.49 -15.14
C VAL A 224 -13.67 6.16 -13.83
N PHE A 225 -12.82 7.07 -13.32
CA PHE A 225 -12.32 7.00 -11.96
C PHE A 225 -13.49 7.03 -10.97
N PRO A 226 -13.47 6.22 -9.91
CA PRO A 226 -14.48 6.32 -8.88
C PRO A 226 -14.41 7.71 -8.26
N ARG A 227 -15.51 8.43 -8.29
CA ARG A 227 -15.59 9.67 -7.53
C ARG A 227 -15.68 9.29 -6.07
N LEU A 228 -14.82 9.89 -5.25
CA LEU A 228 -15.02 9.91 -3.82
C LEU A 228 -16.30 10.72 -3.59
N ILE A 229 -17.39 10.01 -3.35
CA ILE A 229 -18.64 10.64 -3.00
C ILE A 229 -18.50 11.05 -1.53
N PRO A 230 -18.74 12.34 -1.21
CA PRO A 230 -18.81 12.75 0.17
C PRO A 230 -20.00 12.06 0.88
#